data_a464b76071f2dceef2c9f31d0d5c5791
#
_entry.id   a464b76071f2dceef2c9f31d0d5c5791
#
_cell.length_a   1.000
_cell.length_b   1.000
_cell.length_c   1.000
_cell.angle_alpha   90.00
_cell.angle_beta   90.00
_cell.angle_gamma   90.00
#
_symmetry.space_group_name_H-M   'P 1'
#
loop_
_entity.id
_entity.type
_entity.pdbx_description
1 polymer ?
#
loop_
_entity_poly.entity_id
_entity_poly.type
_entity_poly.pdbx_seq_one_letter_code
_entity_poly.pdbx_strand_id
1 'polypeptide(L)'
;MKKPDVLASDNKSRVNLAITMAMSKPSIFTTATAGGYISISRPTKFLKNLEICGEGRISAWVDSMRACSPTRIRSTPYLADYDQSSWIDHHPSALDKFEQIIDASKGKQIVMFLDYDGTLSPIVDDPDRAFMSDAMRKTVRKLATCFPTAIVSGRCRDKVYSFVRLAELYYAGSHGMDIIGPAKGSKYKEVSEPKLFLIKGSSLIISNMNSQVYEQLVEKTKATPGSQVEHNKFCVSVHFRRVEEKKWNELAQQIRSVLKEYPKLRLTQGRKVLEIRPTIKWDKGRALEFLLESLGFADCTNVFPVYIGDDWTDEDAFKILRERGQGFGILVSKFPKETSASYSLQEPDEVMEFMKRLVQWKRPSVLRAQL
;
A
#
# COMPACT_ATOMS: atom_id res chain seq x y z
N MET A 1 43.30 -32.78 46.62
CA MET A 1 43.54 -34.24 46.45
C MET A 1 42.68 -34.74 45.28
N LYS A 2 43.38 -35.24 44.27
CA LYS A 2 43.01 -36.23 43.24
C LYS A 2 41.79 -36.00 42.34
N LYS A 3 42.05 -35.65 41.11
CA LYS A 3 41.50 -36.25 39.89
C LYS A 3 41.75 -37.77 39.82
N PRO A 4 41.07 -38.58 39.01
CA PRO A 4 41.38 -38.76 37.62
C PRO A 4 40.09 -38.88 36.72
N ASP A 5 40.10 -38.43 35.50
CA ASP A 5 40.58 -38.96 34.23
C ASP A 5 39.78 -40.16 33.62
N VAL A 6 39.35 -39.88 32.33
CA VAL A 6 39.50 -40.74 31.12
C VAL A 6 38.32 -41.70 30.89
N LEU A 7 37.63 -41.68 29.75
CA LEU A 7 37.95 -42.00 28.36
C LEU A 7 36.80 -41.80 27.41
N ALA A 8 37.13 -41.50 26.19
CA ALA A 8 36.34 -41.38 24.97
C ALA A 8 35.82 -42.71 24.45
N SER A 9 34.79 -42.70 23.65
CA SER A 9 34.79 -43.45 22.38
C SER A 9 33.68 -43.00 21.44
N ASP A 10 34.07 -42.81 20.21
CA ASP A 10 33.31 -42.56 18.98
C ASP A 10 32.13 -43.51 18.76
N ASN A 11 31.05 -43.02 18.11
CA ASN A 11 30.67 -43.64 16.86
C ASN A 11 29.74 -42.75 15.99
N LYS A 12 30.19 -42.58 14.78
CA LYS A 12 29.50 -42.01 13.61
C LYS A 12 28.35 -42.90 13.20
N SER A 13 27.22 -42.34 12.87
CA SER A 13 26.38 -42.87 11.80
C SER A 13 25.70 -41.71 11.04
N ARG A 14 26.21 -41.48 9.88
CA ARG A 14 25.56 -40.74 8.80
C ARG A 14 24.42 -41.60 8.27
N VAL A 15 23.21 -41.02 8.21
CA VAL A 15 22.17 -41.52 7.33
C VAL A 15 21.83 -40.41 6.32
N ASN A 16 22.34 -40.60 5.13
CA ASN A 16 21.91 -39.88 3.93
C ASN A 16 20.56 -40.44 3.50
N LEU A 17 19.51 -39.62 3.51
CA LEU A 17 18.27 -39.93 2.83
C LEU A 17 18.19 -39.07 1.55
N ALA A 18 18.59 -39.68 0.44
CA ALA A 18 18.35 -39.17 -0.89
C ALA A 18 16.89 -39.42 -1.28
N ILE A 19 16.10 -38.36 -1.40
CA ILE A 19 14.77 -38.44 -2.01
C ILE A 19 14.92 -38.18 -3.50
N THR A 20 14.80 -39.27 -4.27
CA THR A 20 14.72 -39.26 -5.73
C THR A 20 13.32 -38.77 -6.14
N MET A 21 13.23 -37.60 -6.72
CA MET A 21 12.01 -37.15 -7.40
C MET A 21 11.95 -37.80 -8.79
N ALA A 22 10.98 -38.68 -8.99
CA ALA A 22 10.63 -39.24 -10.29
C ALA A 22 9.91 -38.17 -11.13
N MET A 23 10.53 -37.74 -12.21
CA MET A 23 9.87 -36.95 -13.25
C MET A 23 9.06 -37.88 -14.16
N SER A 24 7.75 -37.79 -14.12
CA SER A 24 6.86 -38.38 -15.13
C SER A 24 6.64 -37.35 -16.24
N LYS A 25 7.09 -37.69 -17.44
CA LYS A 25 6.80 -36.97 -18.70
C LYS A 25 5.39 -37.32 -19.15
N PRO A 26 4.57 -36.37 -19.61
CA PRO A 26 3.37 -36.69 -20.37
C PRO A 26 3.72 -36.88 -21.84
N SER A 27 3.18 -37.96 -22.42
CA SER A 27 3.29 -38.36 -23.79
C SER A 27 2.55 -37.42 -24.74
N ILE A 28 3.18 -37.20 -25.89
CA ILE A 28 2.67 -36.43 -27.02
C ILE A 28 1.65 -37.26 -27.78
N PHE A 29 0.42 -36.76 -27.97
CA PHE A 29 -0.46 -37.17 -29.06
C PHE A 29 -0.62 -35.98 -30.00
N THR A 30 -0.13 -36.16 -31.22
CA THR A 30 -0.32 -35.30 -32.35
C THR A 30 -1.63 -35.63 -33.08
N THR A 31 -2.53 -34.68 -33.25
CA THR A 31 -3.45 -34.63 -34.39
C THR A 31 -3.48 -33.21 -34.90
N ALA A 32 -3.07 -33.09 -36.16
CA ALA A 32 -3.06 -31.82 -36.89
C ALA A 32 -4.47 -31.50 -37.40
N THR A 33 -4.92 -30.28 -37.13
CA THR A 33 -5.87 -29.58 -38.00
C THR A 33 -5.51 -28.09 -38.04
N ALA A 34 -5.47 -27.59 -39.29
CA ALA A 34 -5.05 -26.25 -39.63
C ALA A 34 -6.04 -25.21 -39.09
N GLY A 35 -5.54 -24.23 -38.38
CA GLY A 35 -6.24 -23.02 -37.97
C GLY A 35 -5.22 -22.04 -37.40
N GLY A 36 -5.02 -20.92 -38.11
CA GLY A 36 -4.02 -19.92 -37.78
C GLY A 36 -4.20 -19.37 -36.38
N TYR A 37 -3.24 -19.68 -35.51
CA TYR A 37 -3.13 -19.08 -34.20
C TYR A 37 -2.48 -17.69 -34.32
N ILE A 38 -3.30 -16.65 -34.15
CA ILE A 38 -2.82 -15.32 -33.82
C ILE A 38 -2.21 -15.45 -32.43
N SER A 39 -0.89 -15.34 -32.33
CA SER A 39 -0.18 -15.25 -31.04
C SER A 39 -0.65 -13.98 -30.33
N ILE A 40 -1.61 -14.11 -29.45
CA ILE A 40 -1.96 -13.06 -28.51
C ILE A 40 -0.82 -13.01 -27.51
N SER A 41 0.06 -12.02 -27.64
CA SER A 41 1.04 -11.67 -26.64
C SER A 41 0.30 -11.49 -25.30
N ARG A 42 0.68 -12.31 -24.31
CA ARG A 42 0.21 -12.21 -22.93
C ARG A 42 0.27 -10.75 -22.49
N PRO A 43 -0.76 -10.24 -21.77
CA PRO A 43 -0.67 -8.92 -21.19
C PRO A 43 0.60 -8.85 -20.35
N THR A 44 1.40 -7.85 -20.62
CA THR A 44 2.65 -7.52 -19.95
C THR A 44 2.41 -7.58 -18.44
N LYS A 45 3.12 -8.48 -17.76
CA LYS A 45 3.23 -8.51 -16.30
C LYS A 45 3.36 -7.06 -15.83
N PHE A 46 2.43 -6.61 -15.00
CA PHE A 46 2.53 -5.32 -14.33
C PHE A 46 3.93 -5.24 -13.74
N LEU A 47 4.67 -4.23 -14.17
CA LEU A 47 6.05 -4.02 -13.78
C LEU A 47 6.08 -3.86 -12.26
N LYS A 48 6.38 -4.97 -11.58
CA LYS A 48 6.75 -4.95 -10.17
C LYS A 48 7.84 -3.90 -10.02
N ASN A 49 7.56 -2.88 -9.18
CA ASN A 49 8.53 -1.90 -8.71
C ASN A 49 9.73 -1.76 -9.64
N LEU A 50 9.61 -0.96 -10.69
CA LEU A 50 10.78 -0.44 -11.36
C LEU A 50 11.46 0.45 -10.33
N GLU A 51 12.25 -0.17 -9.44
CA GLU A 51 13.35 0.50 -8.81
C GLU A 51 14.25 0.94 -9.95
N ILE A 52 14.06 2.16 -10.40
CA ILE A 52 14.88 2.76 -11.45
C ILE A 52 16.15 3.22 -10.75
N CYS A 53 16.86 2.23 -10.18
CA CYS A 53 18.26 2.34 -9.79
C CYS A 53 19.09 2.00 -11.02
N GLY A 54 19.65 3.01 -11.67
CA GLY A 54 20.57 2.82 -12.77
C GLY A 54 20.13 3.46 -14.09
N GLU A 55 20.93 3.27 -15.13
CA GLU A 55 20.86 3.92 -16.44
C GLU A 55 19.67 3.49 -17.33
N GLY A 56 18.49 3.25 -16.74
CA GLY A 56 17.27 2.97 -17.49
C GLY A 56 17.00 4.07 -18.53
N ARG A 57 16.60 3.67 -19.74
CA ARG A 57 16.22 4.64 -20.79
C ARG A 57 15.06 5.48 -20.32
N ILE A 58 15.09 6.79 -20.56
CA ILE A 58 14.01 7.72 -20.22
C ILE A 58 12.67 7.27 -20.82
N SER A 59 12.70 6.60 -21.99
CA SER A 59 11.51 5.97 -22.58
C SER A 59 10.79 5.01 -21.62
N ALA A 60 11.53 4.19 -20.86
CA ALA A 60 10.91 3.29 -19.88
C ALA A 60 10.22 4.03 -18.74
N TRP A 61 10.73 5.20 -18.34
CA TRP A 61 10.06 6.06 -17.37
C TRP A 61 8.75 6.63 -17.89
N VAL A 62 8.76 7.13 -19.12
CA VAL A 62 7.56 7.67 -19.78
C VAL A 62 6.52 6.57 -20.03
N ASP A 63 6.95 5.37 -20.41
CA ASP A 63 6.04 4.24 -20.58
C ASP A 63 5.41 3.82 -19.24
N SER A 64 6.18 3.87 -18.17
CA SER A 64 5.68 3.66 -16.82
C SER A 64 4.71 4.78 -16.40
N MET A 65 5.01 6.05 -16.71
CA MET A 65 4.08 7.18 -16.48
C MET A 65 2.76 6.99 -17.26
N ARG A 66 2.79 6.43 -18.45
CA ARG A 66 1.59 6.05 -19.23
C ARG A 66 0.83 4.92 -18.55
N ALA A 67 1.51 3.88 -18.11
CA ALA A 67 0.91 2.71 -17.47
C ALA A 67 0.18 3.07 -16.16
N CYS A 68 0.65 4.08 -15.41
CA CYS A 68 -0.02 4.59 -14.22
C CYS A 68 -1.17 5.56 -14.54
N SER A 69 -1.40 5.86 -15.81
CA SER A 69 -2.54 6.65 -16.26
C SER A 69 -3.70 5.71 -16.54
N PRO A 70 -4.92 5.97 -16.06
CA PRO A 70 -6.09 5.25 -16.54
C PRO A 70 -6.37 5.70 -17.98
N THR A 71 -5.61 5.18 -18.92
CA THR A 71 -5.99 5.23 -20.33
C THR A 71 -7.25 4.40 -20.50
N ARG A 72 -8.27 4.96 -21.17
CA ARG A 72 -9.42 4.21 -21.67
C ARG A 72 -8.90 2.88 -22.25
N ILE A 73 -9.19 1.80 -21.57
CA ILE A 73 -9.05 0.47 -22.14
C ILE A 73 -10.01 0.50 -23.34
N ARG A 74 -9.47 0.46 -24.55
CA ARG A 74 -10.24 0.08 -25.74
C ARG A 74 -10.55 -1.41 -25.58
N SER A 75 -11.53 -1.71 -24.75
CA SER A 75 -12.09 -3.04 -24.64
C SER A 75 -12.88 -3.32 -25.91
N THR A 76 -12.51 -4.36 -26.64
CA THR A 76 -13.47 -5.09 -27.42
C THR A 76 -14.50 -5.65 -26.43
N PRO A 77 -15.80 -5.36 -26.57
CA PRO A 77 -16.81 -5.61 -25.53
C PRO A 77 -16.90 -7.06 -25.04
N TYR A 78 -16.51 -8.02 -25.85
CA TYR A 78 -16.70 -9.44 -25.57
C TYR A 78 -15.63 -10.12 -24.68
N LEU A 79 -14.42 -9.57 -24.60
CA LEU A 79 -13.36 -10.10 -23.73
C LEU A 79 -13.31 -9.41 -22.36
N ALA A 80 -13.93 -8.23 -22.26
CA ALA A 80 -13.95 -7.46 -21.02
C ALA A 80 -14.91 -8.05 -19.97
N ASP A 81 -16.04 -8.63 -20.39
CA ASP A 81 -17.05 -9.13 -19.45
C ASP A 81 -16.62 -10.44 -18.77
N TYR A 82 -15.94 -11.32 -19.49
CA TYR A 82 -15.45 -12.59 -18.91
C TYR A 82 -14.30 -12.38 -17.92
N ASP A 83 -13.38 -11.46 -18.24
CA ASP A 83 -12.25 -11.11 -17.36
C ASP A 83 -12.74 -10.36 -16.12
N GLN A 84 -13.78 -9.55 -16.26
CA GLN A 84 -14.37 -8.79 -15.16
C GLN A 84 -15.17 -9.69 -14.20
N SER A 85 -15.96 -10.64 -14.71
CA SER A 85 -16.72 -11.56 -13.86
C SER A 85 -15.79 -12.47 -13.05
N SER A 86 -14.75 -13.02 -13.68
CA SER A 86 -13.73 -13.84 -13.01
C SER A 86 -12.97 -13.05 -11.94
N TRP A 87 -12.67 -11.76 -12.20
CA TRP A 87 -12.03 -10.92 -11.22
C TRP A 87 -12.92 -10.64 -9.99
N ILE A 88 -14.21 -10.37 -10.21
CA ILE A 88 -15.22 -10.16 -9.15
C ILE A 88 -15.37 -11.40 -8.28
N ASP A 89 -15.31 -12.60 -8.86
CA ASP A 89 -15.38 -13.85 -8.10
C ASP A 89 -14.19 -14.01 -7.14
N HIS A 90 -13.00 -13.54 -7.53
CA HIS A 90 -11.79 -13.58 -6.70
C HIS A 90 -11.69 -12.41 -5.72
N HIS A 91 -12.28 -11.26 -6.06
CA HIS A 91 -12.26 -10.02 -5.27
C HIS A 91 -13.68 -9.45 -5.14
N PRO A 92 -14.60 -10.17 -4.48
CA PRO A 92 -15.99 -9.76 -4.38
C PRO A 92 -16.14 -8.44 -3.60
N SER A 93 -17.26 -7.76 -3.82
CA SER A 93 -17.57 -6.54 -3.08
C SER A 93 -17.61 -6.80 -1.56
N ALA A 94 -16.88 -5.97 -0.80
CA ALA A 94 -16.90 -6.02 0.65
C ALA A 94 -18.29 -5.67 1.22
N LEU A 95 -19.13 -4.94 0.48
CA LEU A 95 -20.50 -4.65 0.85
C LEU A 95 -21.41 -5.88 0.68
N ASP A 96 -21.22 -6.64 -0.41
CA ASP A 96 -21.99 -7.86 -0.66
C ASP A 96 -21.59 -9.00 0.28
N LYS A 97 -20.31 -9.06 0.66
CA LYS A 97 -19.77 -10.06 1.59
C LYS A 97 -19.72 -9.60 3.03
N PHE A 98 -20.43 -8.52 3.37
CA PHE A 98 -20.35 -7.90 4.69
C PHE A 98 -20.61 -8.88 5.84
N GLU A 99 -21.65 -9.70 5.75
CA GLU A 99 -21.99 -10.68 6.80
C GLU A 99 -20.88 -11.73 6.98
N GLN A 100 -20.26 -12.20 5.89
CA GLN A 100 -19.12 -13.12 5.96
C GLN A 100 -17.91 -12.49 6.65
N ILE A 101 -17.64 -11.20 6.37
CA ILE A 101 -16.58 -10.42 7.00
C ILE A 101 -16.82 -10.30 8.50
N ILE A 102 -18.06 -9.99 8.88
CA ILE A 102 -18.46 -9.89 10.28
C ILE A 102 -18.33 -11.24 11.00
N ASP A 103 -18.77 -12.32 10.38
CA ASP A 103 -18.64 -13.65 10.94
C ASP A 103 -17.18 -14.06 11.18
N ALA A 104 -16.30 -13.78 10.24
CA ALA A 104 -14.86 -14.01 10.38
C ALA A 104 -14.19 -13.15 11.48
N SER A 105 -14.79 -12.00 11.81
CA SER A 105 -14.29 -11.09 12.84
C SER A 105 -14.84 -11.35 14.24
N LYS A 106 -15.82 -12.27 14.39
CA LYS A 106 -16.42 -12.57 15.70
C LYS A 106 -15.36 -13.01 16.72
N GLY A 107 -15.43 -12.44 17.91
CA GLY A 107 -14.47 -12.72 18.98
C GLY A 107 -13.08 -12.07 18.81
N LYS A 108 -12.87 -11.31 17.71
CA LYS A 108 -11.60 -10.64 17.43
C LYS A 108 -11.70 -9.13 17.55
N GLN A 109 -10.58 -8.48 17.85
CA GLN A 109 -10.46 -7.03 17.85
C GLN A 109 -10.20 -6.55 16.43
N ILE A 110 -11.19 -5.89 15.81
CA ILE A 110 -10.99 -5.23 14.51
C ILE A 110 -10.08 -4.02 14.71
N VAL A 111 -9.09 -3.86 13.82
CA VAL A 111 -8.21 -2.69 13.70
C VAL A 111 -8.27 -2.18 12.26
N MET A 112 -8.56 -0.90 12.09
CA MET A 112 -8.76 -0.30 10.77
C MET A 112 -7.53 0.48 10.31
N PHE A 113 -7.09 0.21 9.09
CA PHE A 113 -6.04 0.96 8.39
C PHE A 113 -6.63 1.51 7.10
N LEU A 114 -6.59 2.81 6.94
CA LEU A 114 -7.26 3.52 5.86
C LEU A 114 -6.23 4.36 5.09
N ASP A 115 -6.09 4.12 3.80
CA ASP A 115 -5.43 5.07 2.94
C ASP A 115 -6.29 6.34 2.80
N TYR A 116 -5.69 7.43 2.31
CA TYR A 116 -6.36 8.72 2.22
C TYR A 116 -6.84 9.06 0.81
N ASP A 117 -5.92 9.18 -0.14
CA ASP A 117 -6.20 9.63 -1.50
C ASP A 117 -6.82 8.49 -2.33
N GLY A 118 -8.01 8.68 -2.88
CA GLY A 118 -8.74 7.62 -3.60
C GLY A 118 -9.54 6.69 -2.69
N THR A 119 -9.32 6.75 -1.37
CA THR A 119 -9.97 5.91 -0.36
C THR A 119 -10.92 6.71 0.54
N LEU A 120 -10.43 7.72 1.25
CA LEU A 120 -11.24 8.59 2.10
C LEU A 120 -11.60 9.92 1.43
N SER A 121 -10.84 10.31 0.44
CA SER A 121 -11.05 11.49 -0.40
C SER A 121 -10.99 11.10 -1.86
N PRO A 122 -11.83 11.65 -2.74
CA PRO A 122 -11.69 11.42 -4.18
C PRO A 122 -10.32 11.87 -4.68
N ILE A 123 -9.84 11.22 -5.74
CA ILE A 123 -8.65 11.70 -6.47
C ILE A 123 -9.00 13.02 -7.15
N VAL A 124 -8.25 14.06 -6.84
CA VAL A 124 -8.39 15.41 -7.40
C VAL A 124 -7.17 15.83 -8.22
N ASP A 125 -7.35 16.81 -9.09
CA ASP A 125 -6.25 17.31 -9.92
C ASP A 125 -5.26 18.20 -9.16
N ASP A 126 -5.75 18.86 -8.12
CA ASP A 126 -4.95 19.70 -7.23
C ASP A 126 -4.72 18.97 -5.90
N PRO A 127 -3.49 18.52 -5.60
CA PRO A 127 -3.21 17.79 -4.38
C PRO A 127 -3.49 18.58 -3.10
N ASP A 128 -3.53 19.91 -3.17
CA ASP A 128 -3.84 20.78 -2.04
C ASP A 128 -5.34 20.88 -1.77
N ARG A 129 -6.18 20.37 -2.67
CA ARG A 129 -7.64 20.39 -2.59
C ARG A 129 -8.27 19.02 -2.34
N ALA A 130 -7.51 18.03 -1.94
CA ALA A 130 -7.99 16.69 -1.62
C ALA A 130 -8.68 16.66 -0.23
N PHE A 131 -9.71 17.46 -0.05
CA PHE A 131 -10.44 17.54 1.23
C PHE A 131 -11.39 16.36 1.42
N MET A 132 -11.38 15.83 2.63
CA MET A 132 -12.37 14.85 3.07
C MET A 132 -13.75 15.52 3.25
N SER A 133 -14.81 14.89 2.77
CA SER A 133 -16.18 15.40 3.01
C SER A 133 -16.56 15.33 4.48
N ASP A 134 -17.48 16.20 4.91
CA ASP A 134 -17.95 16.19 6.30
C ASP A 134 -18.69 14.90 6.66
N ALA A 135 -19.37 14.27 5.69
CA ALA A 135 -20.02 12.98 5.86
C ALA A 135 -19.01 11.87 6.14
N MET A 136 -17.92 11.81 5.34
CA MET A 136 -16.82 10.89 5.52
C MET A 136 -16.14 11.12 6.88
N ARG A 137 -15.82 12.37 7.21
CA ARG A 137 -15.19 12.74 8.50
C ARG A 137 -16.04 12.30 9.70
N LYS A 138 -17.34 12.51 9.66
CA LYS A 138 -18.27 12.03 10.70
C LYS A 138 -18.27 10.51 10.81
N THR A 139 -18.18 9.81 9.68
CA THR A 139 -18.14 8.34 9.64
C THR A 139 -16.84 7.80 10.21
N VAL A 140 -15.68 8.35 9.80
CA VAL A 140 -14.37 7.97 10.33
C VAL A 140 -14.27 8.23 11.83
N ARG A 141 -14.81 9.38 12.32
CA ARG A 141 -14.88 9.67 13.76
C ARG A 141 -15.68 8.61 14.52
N LYS A 142 -16.85 8.22 14.01
CA LYS A 142 -17.65 7.15 14.62
C LYS A 142 -16.94 5.81 14.59
N LEU A 143 -16.25 5.49 13.49
CA LEU A 143 -15.44 4.28 13.37
C LEU A 143 -14.36 4.22 14.45
N ALA A 144 -13.63 5.32 14.65
CA ALA A 144 -12.57 5.43 15.65
C ALA A 144 -13.06 5.29 17.10
N THR A 145 -14.34 5.60 17.39
CA THR A 145 -14.92 5.30 18.71
C THR A 145 -15.15 3.81 18.93
N CYS A 146 -15.29 3.02 17.86
CA CYS A 146 -15.56 1.59 17.91
C CYS A 146 -14.30 0.75 17.77
N PHE A 147 -13.35 1.19 16.97
CA PHE A 147 -12.16 0.43 16.57
C PHE A 147 -10.92 1.30 16.58
N PRO A 148 -9.73 0.78 16.99
CA PRO A 148 -8.46 1.44 16.72
C PRO A 148 -8.37 1.71 15.22
N THR A 149 -8.14 2.97 14.83
CA THR A 149 -8.17 3.39 13.43
C THR A 149 -6.94 4.23 13.10
N ALA A 150 -6.22 3.84 12.06
CA ALA A 150 -5.05 4.53 11.54
C ALA A 150 -5.29 5.02 10.11
N ILE A 151 -4.79 6.21 9.79
CA ILE A 151 -4.66 6.68 8.41
C ILE A 151 -3.21 6.48 7.97
N VAL A 152 -3.00 5.83 6.83
CA VAL A 152 -1.68 5.54 6.24
C VAL A 152 -1.60 6.18 4.86
N SER A 153 -0.77 7.20 4.70
CA SER A 153 -0.74 8.00 3.47
C SER A 153 0.68 8.29 2.98
N GLY A 154 0.85 8.49 1.69
CA GLY A 154 2.08 9.01 1.08
C GLY A 154 2.35 10.47 1.43
N ARG A 155 1.32 11.25 1.74
CA ARG A 155 1.45 12.65 2.16
C ARG A 155 2.15 12.77 3.50
N CYS A 156 2.74 13.94 3.76
CA CYS A 156 3.25 14.21 5.10
C CYS A 156 2.09 14.22 6.13
N ARG A 157 2.39 13.77 7.33
CA ARG A 157 1.44 13.63 8.43
C ARG A 157 0.64 14.92 8.69
N ASP A 158 1.32 16.06 8.74
CA ASP A 158 0.71 17.33 9.09
C ASP A 158 -0.32 17.78 8.03
N LYS A 159 -0.06 17.48 6.74
CA LYS A 159 -1.00 17.73 5.66
C LYS A 159 -2.23 16.82 5.74
N VAL A 160 -2.03 15.52 5.98
CA VAL A 160 -3.15 14.59 6.19
C VAL A 160 -3.98 15.02 7.40
N TYR A 161 -3.32 15.39 8.50
CA TYR A 161 -4.03 15.88 9.68
C TYR A 161 -4.85 17.14 9.39
N SER A 162 -4.31 18.09 8.60
CA SER A 162 -5.03 19.32 8.22
C SER A 162 -6.30 19.04 7.42
N PHE A 163 -6.33 17.97 6.63
CA PHE A 163 -7.50 17.55 5.85
C PHE A 163 -8.52 16.78 6.69
N VAL A 164 -8.04 15.90 7.57
CA VAL A 164 -8.87 14.99 8.37
C VAL A 164 -9.39 15.64 9.64
N ARG A 165 -8.56 16.32 10.41
CA ARG A 165 -8.88 17.04 11.66
C ARG A 165 -9.57 16.16 12.72
N LEU A 166 -9.07 14.95 12.93
CA LEU A 166 -9.55 14.00 13.93
C LEU A 166 -8.38 13.62 14.85
N ALA A 167 -8.40 14.09 16.09
CA ALA A 167 -7.31 13.87 17.04
C ALA A 167 -7.31 12.45 17.67
N GLU A 168 -8.40 11.71 17.46
CA GLU A 168 -8.62 10.36 17.97
C GLU A 168 -8.03 9.25 17.12
N LEU A 169 -7.36 9.58 15.99
CA LEU A 169 -6.79 8.63 15.04
C LEU A 169 -5.27 8.47 15.21
N TYR A 170 -4.74 7.36 14.74
CA TYR A 170 -3.34 7.20 14.42
C TYR A 170 -3.09 7.77 13.01
N TYR A 171 -1.96 8.43 12.82
CA TYR A 171 -1.54 8.98 11.53
C TYR A 171 -0.16 8.45 11.18
N ALA A 172 -0.04 7.85 10.01
CA ALA A 172 1.18 7.37 9.42
C ALA A 172 1.40 8.07 8.08
N GLY A 173 2.09 9.20 8.12
CA GLY A 173 2.44 10.00 6.93
C GLY A 173 3.73 9.53 6.26
N SER A 174 4.01 10.04 5.06
CA SER A 174 5.19 9.69 4.25
C SER A 174 5.36 8.17 4.12
N HIS A 175 4.27 7.47 3.73
CA HIS A 175 4.18 6.00 3.66
C HIS A 175 4.48 5.29 4.98
N GLY A 176 4.17 5.92 6.10
CA GLY A 176 4.40 5.35 7.42
C GLY A 176 5.75 5.71 8.05
N MET A 177 6.56 6.56 7.45
CA MET A 177 7.82 7.03 8.02
C MET A 177 7.63 8.09 9.13
N ASP A 178 6.45 8.69 9.23
CA ASP A 178 6.09 9.70 10.23
C ASP A 178 4.78 9.29 10.92
N ILE A 179 4.89 8.64 12.07
CA ILE A 179 3.75 8.08 12.79
C ILE A 179 3.51 8.85 14.09
N ILE A 180 2.24 9.15 14.38
CA ILE A 180 1.79 9.67 15.66
C ILE A 180 0.53 8.92 16.11
N GLY A 181 0.41 8.70 17.40
CA GLY A 181 -0.81 8.17 18.02
C GLY A 181 -1.87 9.25 18.28
N PRO A 182 -3.04 8.85 18.78
CA PRO A 182 -4.10 9.76 19.15
C PRO A 182 -3.68 10.66 20.30
N ALA A 183 -4.32 11.85 20.41
CA ALA A 183 -4.09 12.78 21.50
C ALA A 183 -4.38 12.14 22.87
N LYS A 184 -3.73 12.66 23.93
CA LYS A 184 -3.93 12.23 25.31
C LYS A 184 -5.43 12.18 25.67
N GLY A 185 -5.85 11.10 26.32
CA GLY A 185 -7.25 10.87 26.69
C GLY A 185 -8.03 10.01 25.70
N SER A 186 -7.40 9.54 24.61
CA SER A 186 -8.00 8.53 23.75
C SER A 186 -8.13 7.19 24.49
N LYS A 187 -9.18 6.43 24.15
CA LYS A 187 -9.43 5.06 24.62
C LYS A 187 -8.28 4.10 24.27
N TYR A 188 -7.50 4.42 23.25
CA TYR A 188 -6.45 3.57 22.73
C TYR A 188 -5.06 4.06 23.14
N LYS A 189 -4.11 3.12 23.19
CA LYS A 189 -2.72 3.36 23.63
C LYS A 189 -2.04 4.44 22.79
N GLU A 190 -1.42 5.41 23.46
CA GLU A 190 -0.49 6.33 22.78
C GLU A 190 0.64 5.52 22.14
N VAL A 191 0.88 5.77 20.86
CA VAL A 191 2.12 5.32 20.22
C VAL A 191 3.18 6.35 20.63
N SER A 192 4.06 5.96 21.55
CA SER A 192 5.30 6.70 21.76
C SER A 192 6.00 6.80 20.41
N GLU A 193 6.60 7.98 20.12
CA GLU A 193 7.33 8.20 18.85
C GLU A 193 7.99 6.91 18.37
N PRO A 194 7.84 6.53 17.09
CA PRO A 194 8.44 5.32 16.60
C PRO A 194 9.87 5.34 17.11
N LYS A 195 10.26 4.33 17.86
CA LYS A 195 11.66 3.96 17.95
C LYS A 195 12.05 3.54 16.54
N LEU A 196 12.07 4.49 15.65
CA LEU A 196 12.64 4.40 14.33
C LEU A 196 14.14 4.17 14.57
N PHE A 197 14.43 3.00 15.15
CA PHE A 197 15.74 2.58 15.63
C PHE A 197 16.78 2.59 14.50
N LEU A 198 16.32 2.64 13.27
CA LEU A 198 17.12 2.83 12.05
C LEU A 198 17.26 4.31 11.64
N ILE A 199 16.52 5.27 12.24
CA ILE A 199 16.42 6.62 11.68
C ILE A 199 16.79 7.75 12.65
N LYS A 200 17.05 7.55 13.95
CA LYS A 200 17.38 8.70 14.84
C LYS A 200 18.58 9.53 14.34
N GLY A 201 19.59 8.93 13.71
CA GLY A 201 20.66 9.66 13.02
C GLY A 201 20.35 9.97 11.54
N SER A 202 19.54 9.17 10.88
CA SER A 202 19.24 9.28 9.44
C SER A 202 18.05 10.18 9.13
N SER A 203 17.13 10.37 10.08
CA SER A 203 15.90 11.16 9.88
C SER A 203 16.19 12.62 9.52
N LEU A 204 17.11 13.27 10.23
CA LEU A 204 17.52 14.65 9.94
C LEU A 204 18.26 14.75 8.60
N ILE A 205 19.14 13.79 8.32
CA ILE A 205 19.88 13.73 7.05
C ILE A 205 18.92 13.53 5.88
N ILE A 206 17.96 12.61 6.00
CA ILE A 206 16.95 12.35 4.97
C ILE A 206 16.05 13.58 4.78
N SER A 207 15.60 14.21 5.84
CA SER A 207 14.77 15.41 5.76
C SER A 207 15.51 16.56 5.08
N ASN A 208 16.76 16.81 5.45
CA ASN A 208 17.58 17.86 4.82
C ASN A 208 17.88 17.56 3.34
N MET A 209 18.19 16.30 3.01
CA MET A 209 18.41 15.88 1.63
C MET A 209 17.12 16.03 0.79
N ASN A 210 15.96 15.68 1.33
CA ASN A 210 14.68 15.87 0.66
C ASN A 210 14.36 17.37 0.46
N SER A 211 14.71 18.24 1.40
CA SER A 211 14.54 19.69 1.24
C SER A 211 15.38 20.23 0.09
N GLN A 212 16.64 19.82 -0.03
CA GLN A 212 17.51 20.19 -1.15
C GLN A 212 16.98 19.69 -2.49
N VAL A 213 16.53 18.42 -2.53
CA VAL A 213 15.92 17.82 -3.74
C VAL A 213 14.63 18.54 -4.12
N TYR A 214 13.81 18.91 -3.14
CA TYR A 214 12.59 19.69 -3.35
C TYR A 214 12.88 21.03 -4.03
N GLU A 215 13.82 21.81 -3.49
CA GLU A 215 14.21 23.10 -4.05
C GLU A 215 14.73 22.99 -5.49
N GLN A 216 15.60 22.00 -5.75
CA GLN A 216 16.13 21.74 -7.10
C GLN A 216 15.02 21.30 -8.07
N LEU A 217 14.08 20.46 -7.62
CA LEU A 217 12.96 20.04 -8.46
C LEU A 217 12.00 21.18 -8.76
N VAL A 218 11.66 22.01 -7.77
CA VAL A 218 10.83 23.20 -7.97
C VAL A 218 11.44 24.08 -9.06
N GLU A 219 12.74 24.37 -8.97
CA GLU A 219 13.40 25.22 -9.96
C GLU A 219 13.46 24.58 -11.34
N LYS A 220 13.87 23.30 -11.44
CA LYS A 220 13.99 22.61 -12.73
C LYS A 220 12.66 22.37 -13.43
N THR A 221 11.59 22.08 -12.67
CA THR A 221 10.27 21.80 -13.27
C THR A 221 9.42 23.06 -13.48
N LYS A 222 9.88 24.23 -13.04
CA LYS A 222 9.20 25.53 -13.20
C LYS A 222 8.83 25.84 -14.66
N ALA A 223 9.66 25.40 -15.62
CA ALA A 223 9.42 25.55 -17.05
C ALA A 223 8.41 24.52 -17.62
N THR A 224 7.97 23.53 -16.83
CA THR A 224 7.02 22.51 -17.26
C THR A 224 5.62 22.83 -16.72
N PRO A 225 4.71 23.42 -17.54
CA PRO A 225 3.39 23.79 -17.09
C PRO A 225 2.59 22.60 -16.59
N GLY A 226 1.90 22.77 -15.47
CA GLY A 226 1.06 21.73 -14.86
C GLY A 226 1.81 20.76 -13.93
N SER A 227 3.15 20.86 -13.84
CA SER A 227 3.91 20.14 -12.82
C SER A 227 3.75 20.83 -11.46
N GLN A 228 3.64 20.02 -10.40
CA GLN A 228 3.59 20.52 -9.02
C GLN A 228 4.49 19.64 -8.16
N VAL A 229 5.41 20.25 -7.42
CA VAL A 229 6.30 19.55 -6.51
C VAL A 229 5.79 19.71 -5.08
N GLU A 230 5.71 18.61 -4.35
CA GLU A 230 5.21 18.57 -2.98
C GLU A 230 6.28 17.98 -2.06
N HIS A 231 6.57 18.69 -0.95
CA HIS A 231 7.50 18.25 0.08
C HIS A 231 6.74 17.45 1.17
N ASN A 232 7.01 16.15 1.26
CA ASN A 232 6.35 15.26 2.20
C ASN A 232 7.31 14.78 3.31
N LYS A 233 8.17 15.67 3.83
CA LYS A 233 9.14 15.45 4.90
C LYS A 233 10.17 14.35 4.58
N PHE A 234 9.74 13.10 4.45
CA PHE A 234 10.59 11.95 4.14
C PHE A 234 10.54 11.50 2.69
N CYS A 235 9.75 12.14 1.85
CA CYS A 235 9.71 11.96 0.40
C CYS A 235 9.35 13.27 -0.30
N VAL A 236 9.65 13.34 -1.58
CA VAL A 236 9.26 14.46 -2.45
C VAL A 236 8.41 13.90 -3.59
N SER A 237 7.25 14.50 -3.82
CA SER A 237 6.31 14.06 -4.85
C SER A 237 6.27 15.09 -5.99
N VAL A 238 6.37 14.61 -7.23
CA VAL A 238 6.19 15.42 -8.43
C VAL A 238 4.91 15.01 -9.13
N HIS A 239 3.87 15.83 -8.98
CA HIS A 239 2.56 15.60 -9.60
C HIS A 239 2.61 16.03 -11.07
N PHE A 240 2.18 15.14 -11.97
CA PHE A 240 2.15 15.41 -13.41
C PHE A 240 0.77 15.22 -14.05
N ARG A 241 -0.29 15.19 -13.25
CA ARG A 241 -1.67 15.01 -13.73
C ARG A 241 -2.10 16.10 -14.71
N ARG A 242 -1.64 17.34 -14.49
CA ARG A 242 -1.93 18.50 -15.33
C ARG A 242 -0.87 18.76 -16.41
N VAL A 243 0.18 17.95 -16.49
CA VAL A 243 1.24 18.08 -17.49
C VAL A 243 0.79 17.39 -18.77
N GLU A 244 0.92 18.07 -19.92
CA GLU A 244 0.66 17.46 -21.23
C GLU A 244 1.59 16.27 -21.47
N GLU A 245 1.07 15.19 -22.02
CA GLU A 245 1.83 13.94 -22.24
C GLU A 245 3.10 14.17 -23.08
N LYS A 246 3.06 15.06 -24.06
CA LYS A 246 4.23 15.42 -24.88
C LYS A 246 5.41 15.98 -24.07
N LYS A 247 5.14 16.53 -22.88
CA LYS A 247 6.15 17.06 -21.96
C LYS A 247 6.63 16.08 -20.88
N TRP A 248 6.05 14.88 -20.80
CA TRP A 248 6.45 13.90 -19.79
C TRP A 248 7.91 13.45 -19.93
N ASN A 249 8.40 13.36 -21.17
CA ASN A 249 9.82 13.01 -21.41
C ASN A 249 10.77 14.09 -20.87
N GLU A 250 10.45 15.36 -21.07
CA GLU A 250 11.22 16.49 -20.55
C GLU A 250 11.20 16.49 -19.01
N LEU A 251 10.01 16.32 -18.41
CA LEU A 251 9.85 16.22 -16.96
C LEU A 251 10.65 15.05 -16.36
N ALA A 252 10.60 13.89 -16.99
CA ALA A 252 11.38 12.72 -16.56
C ALA A 252 12.89 12.99 -16.62
N GLN A 253 13.37 13.71 -17.64
CA GLN A 253 14.77 14.11 -17.76
C GLN A 253 15.19 15.08 -16.65
N GLN A 254 14.35 16.07 -16.35
CA GLN A 254 14.58 17.05 -15.29
C GLN A 254 14.72 16.35 -13.94
N ILE A 255 13.79 15.45 -13.60
CA ILE A 255 13.81 14.68 -12.33
C ILE A 255 15.06 13.80 -12.28
N ARG A 256 15.37 13.08 -13.36
CA ARG A 256 16.55 12.21 -13.43
C ARG A 256 17.85 12.99 -13.23
N SER A 257 17.94 14.22 -13.78
CA SER A 257 19.13 15.06 -13.62
C SER A 257 19.39 15.42 -12.16
N VAL A 258 18.33 15.65 -11.37
CA VAL A 258 18.44 15.89 -9.93
C VAL A 258 18.86 14.60 -9.20
N LEU A 259 18.17 13.49 -9.47
CA LEU A 259 18.41 12.23 -8.74
C LEU A 259 19.81 11.65 -8.93
N LYS A 260 20.52 11.97 -10.01
CA LYS A 260 21.93 11.56 -10.21
C LYS A 260 22.87 12.04 -9.09
N GLU A 261 22.55 13.17 -8.47
CA GLU A 261 23.34 13.74 -7.36
C GLU A 261 23.01 13.08 -6.00
N TYR A 262 21.90 12.31 -5.94
CA TYR A 262 21.38 11.73 -4.69
C TYR A 262 21.22 10.20 -4.77
N PRO A 263 22.32 9.41 -4.76
CA PRO A 263 22.28 7.95 -4.94
C PRO A 263 21.55 7.20 -3.79
N LYS A 264 21.32 7.87 -2.65
CA LYS A 264 20.54 7.33 -1.53
C LYS A 264 19.03 7.51 -1.68
N LEU A 265 18.59 8.13 -2.78
CA LEU A 265 17.18 8.27 -3.13
C LEU A 265 16.83 7.38 -4.31
N ARG A 266 15.60 6.90 -4.33
CA ARG A 266 15.01 6.16 -5.43
C ARG A 266 13.74 6.83 -5.91
N LEU A 267 13.43 6.66 -7.19
CA LEU A 267 12.15 7.07 -7.77
C LEU A 267 11.17 5.91 -7.71
N THR A 268 9.97 6.19 -7.25
CA THR A 268 8.81 5.31 -7.33
C THR A 268 7.68 6.04 -8.02
N GLN A 269 6.71 5.30 -8.52
CA GLN A 269 5.64 5.87 -9.33
C GLN A 269 4.29 5.53 -8.73
N GLY A 270 3.45 6.56 -8.54
CA GLY A 270 2.07 6.45 -8.14
C GLY A 270 1.13 6.91 -9.24
N ARG A 271 -0.13 7.10 -8.91
CA ARG A 271 -1.19 7.47 -9.85
C ARG A 271 -1.07 8.94 -10.28
N LYS A 272 -0.36 9.18 -11.40
CA LYS A 272 -0.03 10.53 -11.92
C LYS A 272 0.90 11.33 -10.98
N VAL A 273 1.72 10.63 -10.23
CA VAL A 273 2.74 11.18 -9.36
C VAL A 273 4.03 10.38 -9.46
N LEU A 274 5.15 11.06 -9.42
CA LEU A 274 6.49 10.49 -9.29
C LEU A 274 6.98 10.81 -7.88
N GLU A 275 7.34 9.80 -7.11
CA GLU A 275 7.77 9.97 -5.72
C GLU A 275 9.24 9.62 -5.56
N ILE A 276 9.97 10.57 -4.99
CA ILE A 276 11.38 10.42 -4.64
C ILE A 276 11.46 10.05 -3.16
N ARG A 277 11.99 8.85 -2.88
CA ARG A 277 12.04 8.25 -1.54
C ARG A 277 13.45 7.82 -1.18
N PRO A 278 13.80 7.77 0.11
CA PRO A 278 15.05 7.15 0.52
C PRO A 278 15.07 5.65 0.17
N THR A 279 16.27 5.14 -0.11
CA THR A 279 16.53 3.71 -0.42
C THR A 279 16.51 2.84 0.85
N ILE A 280 15.52 3.03 1.71
CA ILE A 280 15.30 2.20 2.89
C ILE A 280 14.18 1.20 2.61
N LYS A 281 14.25 0.04 3.24
CA LYS A 281 13.17 -0.97 3.15
C LYS A 281 12.02 -0.58 4.07
N TRP A 282 11.28 0.44 3.67
CA TRP A 282 10.10 0.92 4.38
C TRP A 282 8.98 1.21 3.39
N ASP A 283 7.78 0.73 3.69
CA ASP A 283 6.57 0.81 2.88
C ASP A 283 5.31 0.79 3.77
N LYS A 284 4.12 0.84 3.17
CA LYS A 284 2.85 0.82 3.91
C LYS A 284 2.63 -0.52 4.64
N GLY A 285 3.19 -1.62 4.15
CA GLY A 285 3.15 -2.91 4.83
C GLY A 285 3.93 -2.90 6.13
N ARG A 286 5.15 -2.36 6.11
CA ARG A 286 5.97 -2.17 7.33
C ARG A 286 5.35 -1.19 8.32
N ALA A 287 4.67 -0.16 7.82
CA ALA A 287 3.93 0.76 8.67
C ALA A 287 2.77 0.05 9.39
N LEU A 288 2.06 -0.82 8.69
CA LEU A 288 0.99 -1.66 9.26
C LEU A 288 1.54 -2.58 10.36
N GLU A 289 2.63 -3.32 10.10
CA GLU A 289 3.27 -4.20 11.09
C GLU A 289 3.69 -3.41 12.33
N PHE A 290 4.37 -2.28 12.14
CA PHE A 290 4.79 -1.41 13.23
C PHE A 290 3.61 -0.88 14.07
N LEU A 291 2.51 -0.48 13.42
CA LEU A 291 1.31 -0.02 14.13
C LEU A 291 0.67 -1.15 14.92
N LEU A 292 0.57 -2.36 14.36
CA LEU A 292 0.07 -3.53 15.08
C LEU A 292 0.95 -3.86 16.30
N GLU A 293 2.27 -3.80 16.16
CA GLU A 293 3.22 -4.00 17.26
C GLU A 293 3.06 -2.91 18.34
N SER A 294 3.00 -1.65 17.94
CA SER A 294 2.84 -0.51 18.85
C SER A 294 1.54 -0.56 19.64
N LEU A 295 0.48 -1.09 19.03
CA LEU A 295 -0.80 -1.34 19.68
C LEU A 295 -0.80 -2.57 20.60
N GLY A 296 0.27 -3.39 20.56
CA GLY A 296 0.38 -4.63 21.31
C GLY A 296 -0.34 -5.80 20.64
N PHE A 297 -0.50 -5.76 19.34
CA PHE A 297 -1.23 -6.74 18.53
C PHE A 297 -0.33 -7.58 17.62
N ALA A 298 1.00 -7.48 17.74
CA ALA A 298 1.94 -8.16 16.83
C ALA A 298 1.71 -9.68 16.79
N ASP A 299 1.60 -10.29 17.96
CA ASP A 299 1.47 -11.76 18.11
C ASP A 299 0.07 -12.21 18.57
N CYS A 300 -0.91 -11.30 18.49
CA CYS A 300 -2.27 -11.60 18.96
C CYS A 300 -3.08 -12.32 17.87
N THR A 301 -3.54 -13.53 18.15
CA THR A 301 -4.43 -14.30 17.25
C THR A 301 -5.87 -13.78 17.23
N ASN A 302 -6.26 -13.01 18.25
CA ASN A 302 -7.59 -12.43 18.40
C ASN A 302 -7.72 -11.02 17.82
N VAL A 303 -6.84 -10.63 16.90
CA VAL A 303 -6.88 -9.36 16.17
C VAL A 303 -7.30 -9.59 14.72
N PHE A 304 -8.06 -8.66 14.19
CA PHE A 304 -8.59 -8.70 12.82
C PHE A 304 -8.30 -7.37 12.11
N PRO A 305 -7.08 -7.18 11.59
CA PRO A 305 -6.73 -5.99 10.86
C PRO A 305 -7.42 -5.94 9.49
N VAL A 306 -7.97 -4.77 9.16
CA VAL A 306 -8.59 -4.47 7.86
C VAL A 306 -7.88 -3.27 7.26
N TYR A 307 -7.31 -3.43 6.08
CA TYR A 307 -6.67 -2.35 5.33
C TYR A 307 -7.49 -1.99 4.11
N ILE A 308 -7.80 -0.71 3.90
CA ILE A 308 -8.52 -0.20 2.73
C ILE A 308 -7.62 0.78 1.98
N GLY A 309 -7.40 0.57 0.68
CA GLY A 309 -6.54 1.41 -0.15
C GLY A 309 -6.82 1.27 -1.64
N ASP A 310 -6.34 2.24 -2.46
CA ASP A 310 -6.68 2.31 -3.88
C ASP A 310 -5.50 2.09 -4.83
N ASP A 311 -4.27 2.24 -4.35
CA ASP A 311 -3.10 2.27 -5.21
C ASP A 311 -2.11 1.11 -4.98
N TRP A 312 -1.05 1.06 -5.80
CA TRP A 312 -0.06 0.00 -5.74
C TRP A 312 0.77 0.02 -4.44
N THR A 313 0.85 1.15 -3.74
CA THR A 313 1.58 1.23 -2.45
C THR A 313 0.81 0.53 -1.33
N ASP A 314 -0.49 0.35 -1.49
CA ASP A 314 -1.34 -0.39 -0.55
C ASP A 314 -1.17 -1.90 -0.70
N GLU A 315 -0.69 -2.36 -1.87
CA GLU A 315 -0.42 -3.78 -2.12
C GLU A 315 0.61 -4.36 -1.14
N ASP A 316 1.53 -3.55 -0.64
CA ASP A 316 2.50 -3.99 0.37
C ASP A 316 1.79 -4.35 1.68
N ALA A 317 0.75 -3.58 2.06
CA ALA A 317 -0.07 -3.89 3.23
C ALA A 317 -1.01 -5.08 2.98
N PHE A 318 -1.62 -5.17 1.79
CA PHE A 318 -2.46 -6.32 1.43
C PHE A 318 -1.69 -7.64 1.46
N LYS A 319 -0.44 -7.68 0.97
CA LYS A 319 0.44 -8.85 1.03
C LYS A 319 0.74 -9.27 2.45
N ILE A 320 1.12 -8.32 3.31
CA ILE A 320 1.38 -8.60 4.72
C ILE A 320 0.16 -9.25 5.38
N LEU A 321 -1.05 -8.72 5.17
CA LEU A 321 -2.27 -9.31 5.73
C LEU A 321 -2.54 -10.71 5.19
N ARG A 322 -2.32 -10.94 3.89
CA ARG A 322 -2.48 -12.23 3.25
C ARG A 322 -1.46 -13.25 3.76
N GLU A 323 -0.21 -12.87 3.91
CA GLU A 323 0.88 -13.71 4.44
C GLU A 323 0.66 -14.07 5.91
N ARG A 324 0.16 -13.13 6.71
CA ARG A 324 -0.21 -13.37 8.10
C ARG A 324 -1.41 -14.32 8.25
N GLY A 325 -2.23 -14.47 7.21
CA GLY A 325 -3.49 -15.22 7.30
C GLY A 325 -4.48 -14.62 8.30
N GLN A 326 -4.34 -13.33 8.62
CA GLN A 326 -5.09 -12.66 9.67
C GLN A 326 -5.56 -11.29 9.19
N GLY A 327 -6.88 -11.09 9.17
CA GLY A 327 -7.46 -9.90 8.56
C GLY A 327 -7.44 -9.96 7.02
N PHE A 328 -7.62 -8.82 6.36
CA PHE A 328 -7.66 -8.73 4.90
C PHE A 328 -7.51 -7.31 4.39
N GLY A 329 -7.15 -7.22 3.10
CA GLY A 329 -7.16 -5.99 2.32
C GLY A 329 -8.46 -5.80 1.53
N ILE A 330 -8.89 -4.56 1.38
CA ILE A 330 -9.97 -4.12 0.48
C ILE A 330 -9.37 -3.14 -0.52
N LEU A 331 -9.42 -3.49 -1.80
CA LEU A 331 -9.00 -2.61 -2.88
C LEU A 331 -10.14 -1.65 -3.26
N VAL A 332 -9.86 -0.36 -3.36
CA VAL A 332 -10.79 0.63 -3.91
C VAL A 332 -10.49 0.86 -5.39
N SER A 333 -11.31 0.32 -6.28
CA SER A 333 -11.11 0.48 -7.72
C SER A 333 -12.38 0.20 -8.50
N LYS A 334 -12.71 1.08 -9.47
CA LYS A 334 -13.83 0.87 -10.43
C LYS A 334 -13.51 -0.18 -11.50
N PHE A 335 -12.24 -0.52 -11.65
CA PHE A 335 -11.79 -1.43 -12.70
C PHE A 335 -10.96 -2.57 -12.12
N PRO A 336 -11.09 -3.77 -12.69
CA PRO A 336 -10.24 -4.90 -12.33
C PRO A 336 -8.76 -4.56 -12.50
N LYS A 337 -7.96 -4.94 -11.51
CA LYS A 337 -6.50 -4.87 -11.56
C LYS A 337 -5.89 -5.99 -10.72
N GLU A 338 -4.66 -6.36 -10.99
CA GLU A 338 -3.92 -7.35 -10.17
C GLU A 338 -3.79 -6.82 -8.75
N THR A 339 -4.20 -7.63 -7.76
CA THR A 339 -4.18 -7.23 -6.35
C THR A 339 -4.01 -8.43 -5.41
N SER A 340 -3.44 -8.16 -4.25
CA SER A 340 -3.39 -9.08 -3.11
C SER A 340 -4.55 -8.87 -2.13
N ALA A 341 -5.42 -7.89 -2.36
CA ALA A 341 -6.63 -7.67 -1.57
C ALA A 341 -7.59 -8.86 -1.68
N SER A 342 -8.37 -9.11 -0.65
CA SER A 342 -9.39 -10.19 -0.62
C SER A 342 -10.75 -9.71 -1.12
N TYR A 343 -11.03 -8.43 -0.99
CA TYR A 343 -12.29 -7.81 -1.35
C TYR A 343 -12.06 -6.51 -2.14
N SER A 344 -13.13 -6.00 -2.73
CA SER A 344 -13.10 -4.73 -3.45
C SER A 344 -14.23 -3.80 -3.02
N LEU A 345 -14.03 -2.50 -3.25
CA LEU A 345 -15.02 -1.43 -3.27
C LEU A 345 -14.71 -0.54 -4.48
N GLN A 346 -15.69 0.19 -4.99
CA GLN A 346 -15.49 0.93 -6.23
C GLN A 346 -14.94 2.35 -6.02
N GLU A 347 -15.41 3.04 -4.96
CA GLU A 347 -15.12 4.45 -4.74
C GLU A 347 -15.27 4.84 -3.25
N PRO A 348 -14.84 6.05 -2.85
CA PRO A 348 -14.92 6.50 -1.47
C PRO A 348 -16.31 6.43 -0.84
N ASP A 349 -17.38 6.58 -1.60
CA ASP A 349 -18.75 6.48 -1.07
C ASP A 349 -19.07 5.05 -0.61
N GLU A 350 -18.61 4.03 -1.33
CA GLU A 350 -18.74 2.63 -0.89
C GLU A 350 -17.87 2.34 0.34
N VAL A 351 -16.67 2.94 0.44
CA VAL A 351 -15.83 2.87 1.65
C VAL A 351 -16.57 3.46 2.84
N MET A 352 -17.20 4.63 2.65
CA MET A 352 -18.02 5.26 3.69
C MET A 352 -19.19 4.36 4.12
N GLU A 353 -19.87 3.73 3.18
CA GLU A 353 -20.99 2.83 3.47
C GLU A 353 -20.53 1.58 4.23
N PHE A 354 -19.41 0.97 3.83
CA PHE A 354 -18.82 -0.16 4.54
C PHE A 354 -18.48 0.20 6.00
N MET A 355 -17.85 1.35 6.23
CA MET A 355 -17.54 1.83 7.57
C MET A 355 -18.81 2.13 8.39
N LYS A 356 -19.87 2.66 7.79
CA LYS A 356 -21.17 2.89 8.47
C LYS A 356 -21.77 1.56 8.94
N ARG A 357 -21.77 0.53 8.10
CA ARG A 357 -22.26 -0.80 8.47
C ARG A 357 -21.45 -1.41 9.61
N LEU A 358 -20.11 -1.29 9.59
CA LEU A 358 -19.26 -1.72 10.71
C LEU A 358 -19.63 -1.03 12.03
N VAL A 359 -19.83 0.29 12.00
CA VAL A 359 -20.22 1.06 13.19
C VAL A 359 -21.62 0.63 13.68
N GLN A 360 -22.57 0.43 12.78
CA GLN A 360 -23.92 -0.03 13.12
C GLN A 360 -23.91 -1.41 13.78
N TRP A 361 -23.14 -2.33 13.22
CA TRP A 361 -22.97 -3.67 13.76
C TRP A 361 -22.37 -3.67 15.18
N LYS A 362 -21.34 -2.84 15.41
CA LYS A 362 -20.63 -2.81 16.71
C LYS A 362 -21.45 -2.16 17.84
N ARG A 363 -22.32 -1.20 17.54
CA ARG A 363 -23.08 -0.43 18.54
C ARG A 363 -23.96 -1.27 19.48
N PRO A 364 -24.72 -2.28 19.04
CA PRO A 364 -25.51 -3.11 19.94
C PRO A 364 -24.69 -3.90 20.95
N SER A 365 -23.47 -4.31 20.58
CA SER A 365 -22.57 -5.05 21.47
C SER A 365 -21.94 -4.17 22.55
N VAL A 366 -21.68 -2.90 22.25
CA VAL A 366 -21.16 -1.92 23.23
C VAL A 366 -22.23 -1.56 24.28
N LEU A 367 -23.48 -1.42 23.84
CA LEU A 367 -24.62 -1.17 24.77
C LEU A 367 -24.90 -2.35 25.69
N ARG A 368 -24.70 -3.60 25.24
CA ARG A 368 -24.87 -4.81 26.07
C ARG A 368 -23.72 -5.03 27.06
N ALA A 369 -22.54 -4.52 26.80
CA ALA A 369 -21.38 -4.64 27.69
C ALA A 369 -21.34 -3.56 28.78
N GLN A 370 -22.24 -2.56 28.74
CA GLN A 370 -22.38 -1.50 29.73
C GLN A 370 -23.58 -1.71 30.67
N LEU A 371 -24.36 -2.77 30.46
CA LEU A 371 -25.41 -3.28 31.35
C LEU A 371 -24.97 -4.51 32.09
#